data_766201512f3c22bd379f9ea754972903
#
_entry.id   766201512f3c22bd379f9ea754972903
#
_cell.length_a   1.000
_cell.length_b   1.000
_cell.length_c   1.000
_cell.angle_alpha   90.00
_cell.angle_beta   90.00
_cell.angle_gamma   90.00
#
_symmetry.space_group_name_H-M   'P 1'
#
loop_
_entity.id
_entity.type
_entity.pdbx_description
1 polymer ?
#
loop_
_entity_poly.entity_id
_entity_poly.type
_entity_poly.pdbx_seq_one_letter_code
_entity_poly.pdbx_strand_id
1 'polypeptide(L)'
;MWRGGMAIEIKTPEQIAAMREAGLVVARTLRVLADAVRPGITTADLDALAEAEIRAAGAIPSFKGYHGYPATICTSVNDEIVHGIPSPRRSLREGDIISIDCGAIVGGWHGDAAVTVGVGAISAGDAALLEACETALWHGLAQARAGGRLGDISHAVETSVARSGRYGVVEEYTGHGIGSAMHMDPPVPNYGRAGRGPRLRPGMALAIEPMVMLGGAETVLLDDGWTVVTADGSRAAHFEHTVAITGDGPWVLTAEDGGESGFARYPGIAEGSLGDTRKKDSVPPT
;
A
#
# COMPACT_ATOMS: atom_id res chain seq x y z
N MET A 1 5.42 17.31 2.47
CA MET A 1 5.00 18.29 1.42
C MET A 1 5.76 17.98 0.13
N TRP A 2 5.09 17.34 -0.82
CA TRP A 2 5.65 17.01 -2.14
C TRP A 2 6.01 18.28 -2.90
N ARG A 3 7.28 18.43 -3.29
CA ARG A 3 7.66 19.47 -4.25
C ARG A 3 7.64 18.83 -5.62
N GLY A 4 6.52 18.93 -6.34
CA GLY A 4 6.36 18.40 -7.68
C GLY A 4 7.39 18.98 -8.65
N GLY A 5 7.90 18.09 -9.54
CA GLY A 5 8.67 18.50 -10.71
C GLY A 5 9.90 17.70 -11.05
N MET A 6 10.16 16.55 -10.43
CA MET A 6 11.20 15.65 -10.95
C MET A 6 10.67 14.83 -12.12
N ALA A 7 11.52 14.55 -13.11
CA ALA A 7 11.15 13.68 -14.21
C ALA A 7 10.88 12.26 -13.67
N ILE A 8 9.78 11.64 -14.12
CA ILE A 8 9.48 10.24 -13.78
C ILE A 8 10.63 9.36 -14.25
N GLU A 9 11.26 8.62 -13.35
CA GLU A 9 12.36 7.70 -13.66
C GLU A 9 11.85 6.49 -14.44
N ILE A 10 12.42 6.26 -15.60
CA ILE A 10 12.15 5.08 -16.44
C ILE A 10 13.31 4.11 -16.28
N LYS A 11 13.03 2.97 -15.70
CA LYS A 11 14.01 1.91 -15.41
C LYS A 11 14.24 1.04 -16.63
N THR A 12 15.48 0.59 -16.81
CA THR A 12 15.81 -0.47 -17.78
C THR A 12 15.31 -1.83 -17.28
N PRO A 13 15.23 -2.87 -18.14
CA PRO A 13 14.90 -4.23 -17.68
C PRO A 13 15.81 -4.74 -16.56
N GLU A 14 17.12 -4.42 -16.63
CA GLU A 14 18.11 -4.82 -15.62
C GLU A 14 17.86 -4.12 -14.27
N GLN A 15 17.46 -2.85 -14.32
CA GLN A 15 17.10 -2.09 -13.12
C GLN A 15 15.81 -2.62 -12.49
N ILE A 16 14.79 -2.97 -13.30
CA ILE A 16 13.58 -3.63 -12.81
C ILE A 16 13.92 -5.00 -12.19
N ALA A 17 14.84 -5.76 -12.79
CA ALA A 17 15.30 -7.02 -12.22
C ALA A 17 15.99 -6.81 -10.86
N ALA A 18 16.82 -5.77 -10.71
CA ALA A 18 17.42 -5.41 -9.42
C ALA A 18 16.36 -4.98 -8.38
N MET A 19 15.34 -4.22 -8.79
CA MET A 19 14.19 -3.90 -7.93
C MET A 19 13.41 -5.16 -7.52
N ARG A 20 13.32 -6.15 -8.42
CA ARG A 20 12.69 -7.44 -8.10
C ARG A 20 13.41 -8.16 -6.96
N GLU A 21 14.76 -8.15 -6.93
CA GLU A 21 15.53 -8.72 -5.83
C GLU A 21 15.18 -8.05 -4.48
N ALA A 22 15.10 -6.71 -4.46
CA ALA A 22 14.66 -5.98 -3.27
C ALA A 22 13.22 -6.34 -2.88
N GLY A 23 12.32 -6.41 -3.87
CA GLY A 23 10.92 -6.79 -3.67
C GLY A 23 10.75 -8.20 -3.10
N LEU A 24 11.58 -9.16 -3.51
CA LEU A 24 11.56 -10.53 -2.97
C LEU A 24 12.04 -10.58 -1.50
N VAL A 25 13.01 -9.74 -1.13
CA VAL A 25 13.43 -9.60 0.27
C VAL A 25 12.26 -9.07 1.10
N VAL A 26 11.57 -8.02 0.62
CA VAL A 26 10.38 -7.46 1.29
C VAL A 26 9.27 -8.50 1.42
N ALA A 27 8.90 -9.18 0.33
CA ALA A 27 7.85 -10.21 0.33
C ALA A 27 8.13 -11.31 1.37
N ARG A 28 9.36 -11.83 1.40
CA ARG A 28 9.80 -12.83 2.37
C ARG A 28 9.73 -12.29 3.79
N THR A 29 10.24 -11.09 4.03
CA THR A 29 10.23 -10.45 5.36
C THR A 29 8.81 -10.29 5.87
N LEU A 30 7.89 -9.73 5.07
CA LEU A 30 6.49 -9.55 5.44
C LEU A 30 5.80 -10.89 5.76
N ARG A 31 6.07 -11.95 5.01
CA ARG A 31 5.55 -13.30 5.30
C ARG A 31 6.03 -13.79 6.67
N VAL A 32 7.33 -13.68 6.97
CA VAL A 32 7.89 -14.08 8.27
C VAL A 32 7.28 -13.28 9.41
N LEU A 33 7.07 -11.96 9.20
CA LEU A 33 6.44 -11.10 10.20
C LEU A 33 4.97 -11.45 10.42
N ALA A 34 4.21 -11.66 9.34
CA ALA A 34 2.81 -12.07 9.43
C ALA A 34 2.64 -13.39 10.19
N ASP A 35 3.51 -14.39 9.94
CA ASP A 35 3.53 -15.65 10.64
C ASP A 35 3.93 -15.51 12.13
N ALA A 36 4.70 -14.49 12.48
CA ALA A 36 5.12 -14.20 13.86
C ALA A 36 4.05 -13.44 14.66
N VAL A 37 3.08 -12.79 14.01
CA VAL A 37 2.02 -12.02 14.68
C VAL A 37 1.16 -12.95 15.54
N ARG A 38 1.08 -12.63 16.84
CA ARG A 38 0.28 -13.33 17.84
C ARG A 38 0.05 -12.46 19.07
N PRO A 39 -0.95 -12.75 19.91
CA PRO A 39 -1.11 -12.06 21.18
C PRO A 39 0.18 -12.16 22.02
N GLY A 40 0.58 -11.04 22.62
CA GLY A 40 1.74 -10.95 23.51
C GLY A 40 3.05 -10.56 22.84
N ILE A 41 3.20 -10.69 21.51
CA ILE A 41 4.38 -10.16 20.80
C ILE A 41 4.36 -8.62 20.85
N THR A 42 5.52 -7.99 20.99
CA THR A 42 5.61 -6.53 20.90
C THR A 42 5.91 -6.09 19.46
N THR A 43 5.53 -4.87 19.11
CA THR A 43 5.86 -4.30 17.79
C THR A 43 7.38 -4.12 17.63
N ALA A 44 8.14 -3.93 18.73
CA ALA A 44 9.60 -3.92 18.70
C ALA A 44 10.21 -5.30 18.41
N ASP A 45 9.57 -6.41 18.84
CA ASP A 45 10.03 -7.76 18.48
C ASP A 45 9.88 -8.01 16.98
N LEU A 46 8.78 -7.52 16.37
CA LEU A 46 8.58 -7.58 14.91
C LEU A 46 9.62 -6.74 14.16
N ASP A 47 9.95 -5.55 14.66
CA ASP A 47 10.99 -4.70 14.07
C ASP A 47 12.37 -5.36 14.08
N ALA A 48 12.74 -5.95 15.23
CA ALA A 48 14.00 -6.67 15.36
C ALA A 48 14.07 -7.90 14.43
N LEU A 49 12.96 -8.61 14.27
CA LEU A 49 12.86 -9.75 13.34
C LEU A 49 12.99 -9.28 11.89
N ALA A 50 12.34 -8.18 11.52
CA ALA A 50 12.45 -7.58 10.19
C ALA A 50 13.88 -7.17 9.86
N GLU A 51 14.58 -6.50 10.78
CA GLU A 51 15.97 -6.09 10.59
C GLU A 51 16.88 -7.30 10.39
N ALA A 52 16.67 -8.37 11.17
CA ALA A 52 17.44 -9.60 11.05
C ALA A 52 17.23 -10.27 9.67
N GLU A 53 15.99 -10.40 9.20
CA GLU A 53 15.65 -11.01 7.90
C GLU A 53 16.22 -10.19 6.73
N ILE A 54 16.04 -8.86 6.73
CA ILE A 54 16.55 -7.99 5.67
C ILE A 54 18.09 -8.06 5.60
N ARG A 55 18.77 -7.97 6.76
CA ARG A 55 20.24 -8.03 6.79
C ARG A 55 20.79 -9.40 6.45
N ALA A 56 20.13 -10.48 6.86
CA ALA A 56 20.50 -11.85 6.48
C ALA A 56 20.42 -12.08 4.96
N ALA A 57 19.53 -11.35 4.27
CA ALA A 57 19.44 -11.34 2.81
C ALA A 57 20.52 -10.44 2.13
N GLY A 58 21.42 -9.80 2.90
CA GLY A 58 22.41 -8.87 2.37
C GLY A 58 21.82 -7.50 1.95
N ALA A 59 20.58 -7.22 2.31
CA ALA A 59 19.87 -5.99 2.01
C ALA A 59 19.99 -4.95 3.14
N ILE A 60 19.54 -3.73 2.86
CA ILE A 60 19.52 -2.62 3.81
C ILE A 60 18.06 -2.23 4.05
N PRO A 61 17.59 -2.04 5.32
CA PRO A 61 16.27 -1.50 5.60
C PRO A 61 16.09 -0.10 4.98
N SER A 62 15.00 0.12 4.25
CA SER A 62 14.76 1.40 3.58
C SER A 62 14.37 2.52 4.55
N PHE A 63 13.63 2.19 5.62
CA PHE A 63 13.04 3.21 6.50
C PHE A 63 13.97 3.68 7.59
N LYS A 64 14.84 2.80 8.12
CA LYS A 64 15.71 3.13 9.26
C LYS A 64 16.67 4.26 8.93
N GLY A 65 16.44 5.42 9.54
CA GLY A 65 17.18 6.65 9.30
C GLY A 65 16.63 7.54 8.17
N TYR A 66 15.66 7.06 7.40
CA TYR A 66 15.02 7.85 6.35
C TYR A 66 14.25 9.02 6.96
N HIS A 67 14.65 10.26 6.63
CA HIS A 67 14.16 11.50 7.27
C HIS A 67 14.14 11.48 8.80
N GLY A 68 14.97 10.62 9.43
CA GLY A 68 15.07 10.46 10.88
C GLY A 68 14.12 9.41 11.47
N TYR A 69 13.41 8.62 10.65
CA TYR A 69 12.59 7.52 11.15
C TYR A 69 13.44 6.49 11.92
N PRO A 70 13.04 6.08 13.16
CA PRO A 70 13.94 5.37 14.05
C PRO A 70 14.02 3.86 13.85
N ALA A 71 13.10 3.25 13.08
CA ALA A 71 12.90 1.81 13.02
C ALA A 71 13.07 1.22 11.61
N THR A 72 13.09 -0.10 11.51
CA THR A 72 13.24 -0.86 10.26
C THR A 72 11.94 -0.95 9.47
N ILE A 73 10.83 -1.11 10.20
CA ILE A 73 9.47 -1.23 9.65
C ILE A 73 8.54 -0.22 10.30
N CYS A 74 7.37 0.04 9.69
CA CYS A 74 6.27 0.68 10.39
C CYS A 74 5.30 -0.39 10.90
N THR A 75 4.74 -0.17 12.11
CA THR A 75 3.76 -1.06 12.73
C THR A 75 2.59 -0.24 13.24
N SER A 76 1.49 -0.24 12.50
CA SER A 76 0.32 0.57 12.77
C SER A 76 -0.82 -0.34 13.26
N VAL A 77 -1.25 -0.15 14.52
CA VAL A 77 -2.18 -1.04 15.21
C VAL A 77 -3.55 -0.40 15.38
N ASN A 78 -4.61 -1.06 14.91
CA ASN A 78 -6.02 -0.67 15.03
C ASN A 78 -6.37 0.65 14.33
N ASP A 79 -6.42 1.76 15.05
CA ASP A 79 -6.71 3.12 14.59
C ASP A 79 -5.48 3.85 14.01
N GLU A 80 -4.29 3.28 14.19
CA GLU A 80 -3.08 3.75 13.53
C GLU A 80 -3.15 3.33 12.05
N ILE A 81 -3.04 4.30 11.14
CA ILE A 81 -3.17 4.09 9.69
C ILE A 81 -1.83 3.67 9.10
N VAL A 82 -0.82 4.54 9.26
CA VAL A 82 0.55 4.36 8.73
C VAL A 82 1.57 4.98 9.68
N HIS A 83 2.84 4.63 9.46
CA HIS A 83 4.03 5.17 10.12
C HIS A 83 4.10 4.95 11.63
N GLY A 84 3.32 4.01 12.19
CA GLY A 84 3.41 3.65 13.59
C GLY A 84 4.82 3.19 13.96
N ILE A 85 5.41 3.79 15.02
CA ILE A 85 6.77 3.48 15.46
C ILE A 85 6.77 2.22 16.32
N PRO A 86 7.52 1.16 15.96
CA PRO A 86 7.68 -0.03 16.77
C PRO A 86 8.14 0.27 18.20
N SER A 87 7.51 -0.35 19.20
CA SER A 87 7.75 -0.08 20.61
C SER A 87 7.75 -1.35 21.46
N PRO A 88 8.67 -1.52 22.42
CA PRO A 88 8.65 -2.62 23.39
C PRO A 88 7.47 -2.52 24.37
N ARG A 89 6.79 -1.38 24.42
CA ARG A 89 5.61 -1.14 25.25
C ARG A 89 4.28 -1.43 24.54
N ARG A 90 4.31 -1.62 23.20
CA ARG A 90 3.13 -1.96 22.39
C ARG A 90 3.10 -3.46 22.17
N SER A 91 2.45 -4.18 23.09
CA SER A 91 2.17 -5.62 22.95
C SER A 91 0.84 -5.82 22.24
N LEU A 92 0.80 -6.69 21.24
CA LEU A 92 -0.40 -7.03 20.48
C LEU A 92 -1.35 -7.87 21.35
N ARG A 93 -2.65 -7.69 21.15
CA ARG A 93 -3.73 -8.37 21.87
C ARG A 93 -4.61 -9.15 20.91
N GLU A 94 -5.26 -10.19 21.43
CA GLU A 94 -6.32 -10.90 20.72
C GLU A 94 -7.37 -9.91 20.18
N GLY A 95 -7.67 -10.03 18.88
CA GLY A 95 -8.64 -9.16 18.21
C GLY A 95 -8.08 -7.83 17.70
N ASP A 96 -6.79 -7.52 17.91
CA ASP A 96 -6.15 -6.40 17.21
C ASP A 96 -6.01 -6.70 15.72
N ILE A 97 -5.90 -5.66 14.91
CA ILE A 97 -5.33 -5.72 13.55
C ILE A 97 -4.04 -4.91 13.53
N ILE A 98 -3.07 -5.32 12.73
CA ILE A 98 -1.80 -4.60 12.59
C ILE A 98 -1.42 -4.50 11.12
N SER A 99 -1.15 -3.28 10.66
CA SER A 99 -0.50 -3.00 9.39
C SER A 99 1.00 -3.00 9.59
N ILE A 100 1.71 -3.83 8.83
CA ILE A 100 3.17 -3.94 8.82
C ILE A 100 3.65 -3.47 7.46
N ASP A 101 4.44 -2.42 7.43
CA ASP A 101 5.00 -1.81 6.24
C ASP A 101 6.52 -1.96 6.27
N CYS A 102 7.09 -2.45 5.16
CA CYS A 102 8.48 -2.89 5.08
C CYS A 102 9.11 -2.53 3.73
N GLY A 103 10.21 -1.80 3.79
CA GLY A 103 11.03 -1.49 2.63
C GLY A 103 12.45 -2.05 2.76
N ALA A 104 13.03 -2.48 1.63
CA ALA A 104 14.40 -2.97 1.55
C ALA A 104 15.14 -2.42 0.33
N ILE A 105 16.47 -2.32 0.45
CA ILE A 105 17.37 -1.86 -0.62
C ILE A 105 18.33 -3.00 -0.98
N VAL A 106 18.37 -3.35 -2.26
CA VAL A 106 19.36 -4.27 -2.83
C VAL A 106 20.05 -3.60 -4.01
N GLY A 107 21.39 -3.53 -3.99
CA GLY A 107 22.14 -2.90 -5.07
C GLY A 107 21.80 -1.44 -5.34
N GLY A 108 21.27 -0.71 -4.36
CA GLY A 108 20.83 0.69 -4.50
C GLY A 108 19.39 0.84 -5.02
N TRP A 109 18.63 -0.25 -5.18
CA TRP A 109 17.24 -0.24 -5.64
C TRP A 109 16.30 -0.62 -4.51
N HIS A 110 15.18 0.10 -4.40
CA HIS A 110 14.17 -0.08 -3.37
C HIS A 110 13.07 -1.04 -3.81
N GLY A 111 12.57 -1.82 -2.87
CA GLY A 111 11.27 -2.48 -2.88
C GLY A 111 10.51 -2.07 -1.64
N ASP A 112 9.18 -1.95 -1.73
CA ASP A 112 8.29 -1.48 -0.67
C ASP A 112 6.96 -2.20 -0.74
N ALA A 113 6.44 -2.63 0.41
CA ALA A 113 5.14 -3.27 0.51
C ALA A 113 4.62 -3.27 1.95
N ALA A 114 3.28 -3.31 2.08
CA ALA A 114 2.61 -3.43 3.36
C ALA A 114 1.50 -4.49 3.34
N VAL A 115 1.26 -5.07 4.51
CA VAL A 115 0.18 -6.03 4.76
C VAL A 115 -0.50 -5.73 6.08
N THR A 116 -1.82 -5.85 6.15
CA THR A 116 -2.57 -5.83 7.41
C THR A 116 -3.02 -7.23 7.77
N VAL A 117 -2.72 -7.65 9.00
CA VAL A 117 -3.08 -8.98 9.51
C VAL A 117 -3.83 -8.89 10.83
N GLY A 118 -4.68 -9.87 11.10
CA GLY A 118 -5.36 -10.02 12.37
C GLY A 118 -4.48 -10.67 13.43
N VAL A 119 -4.66 -10.28 14.69
CA VAL A 119 -3.98 -10.89 15.85
C VAL A 119 -4.96 -11.87 16.51
N GLY A 120 -4.78 -13.16 16.23
CA GLY A 120 -5.74 -14.18 16.63
C GLY A 120 -7.09 -14.01 15.93
N ALA A 121 -8.20 -14.18 16.65
CA ALA A 121 -9.55 -14.03 16.09
C ALA A 121 -9.96 -12.55 16.05
N ILE A 122 -10.20 -12.02 14.86
CA ILE A 122 -10.67 -10.64 14.65
C ILE A 122 -12.18 -10.58 14.41
N SER A 123 -12.77 -9.40 14.53
CA SER A 123 -14.19 -9.19 14.26
C SER A 123 -14.52 -9.38 12.76
N ALA A 124 -15.78 -9.69 12.46
CA ALA A 124 -16.26 -9.76 11.07
C ALA A 124 -16.11 -8.40 10.33
N GLY A 125 -16.25 -7.28 11.08
CA GLY A 125 -16.05 -5.94 10.54
C GLY A 125 -14.59 -5.69 10.13
N ASP A 126 -13.66 -6.12 10.99
CA ASP A 126 -12.22 -6.02 10.66
C ASP A 126 -11.85 -6.92 9.46
N ALA A 127 -12.34 -8.15 9.44
CA ALA A 127 -12.10 -9.04 8.31
C ALA A 127 -12.63 -8.45 6.98
N ALA A 128 -13.80 -7.82 7.00
CA ALA A 128 -14.35 -7.14 5.84
C ALA A 128 -13.54 -5.89 5.44
N LEU A 129 -12.99 -5.15 6.40
CA LEU A 129 -12.08 -4.02 6.15
C LEU A 129 -10.81 -4.48 5.45
N LEU A 130 -10.16 -5.52 5.97
CA LEU A 130 -8.95 -6.09 5.38
C LEU A 130 -9.19 -6.54 3.94
N GLU A 131 -10.27 -7.31 3.71
CA GLU A 131 -10.65 -7.78 2.37
C GLU A 131 -10.96 -6.61 1.41
N ALA A 132 -11.64 -5.56 1.89
CA ALA A 132 -11.95 -4.39 1.07
C ALA A 132 -10.68 -3.64 0.64
N CYS A 133 -9.72 -3.48 1.56
CA CYS A 133 -8.46 -2.78 1.31
C CYS A 133 -7.56 -3.59 0.36
N GLU A 134 -7.39 -4.89 0.61
CA GLU A 134 -6.60 -5.79 -0.25
C GLU A 134 -7.20 -5.90 -1.65
N THR A 135 -8.52 -6.05 -1.77
CA THR A 135 -9.23 -6.06 -3.05
C THR A 135 -8.99 -4.76 -3.83
N ALA A 136 -9.03 -3.61 -3.14
CA ALA A 136 -8.79 -2.32 -3.77
C ALA A 136 -7.36 -2.19 -4.30
N LEU A 137 -6.36 -2.68 -3.57
CA LEU A 137 -4.98 -2.75 -4.03
C LEU A 137 -4.88 -3.54 -5.35
N TRP A 138 -5.41 -4.76 -5.40
CA TRP A 138 -5.31 -5.61 -6.59
C TRP A 138 -6.07 -5.05 -7.78
N HIS A 139 -7.21 -4.37 -7.56
CA HIS A 139 -7.91 -3.65 -8.63
C HIS A 139 -7.09 -2.47 -9.16
N GLY A 140 -6.38 -1.74 -8.29
CA GLY A 140 -5.44 -0.70 -8.70
C GLY A 140 -4.27 -1.27 -9.50
N LEU A 141 -3.62 -2.33 -9.00
CA LEU A 141 -2.52 -3.03 -9.66
C LEU A 141 -2.89 -3.51 -11.06
N ALA A 142 -4.11 -4.00 -11.25
CA ALA A 142 -4.61 -4.46 -12.56
C ALA A 142 -4.67 -3.34 -13.61
N GLN A 143 -4.76 -2.07 -13.19
CA GLN A 143 -4.75 -0.90 -14.08
C GLN A 143 -3.33 -0.37 -14.37
N ALA A 144 -2.28 -0.88 -13.72
CA ALA A 144 -0.90 -0.46 -13.93
C ALA A 144 -0.35 -0.98 -15.28
N ARG A 145 -0.99 -0.61 -16.39
CA ARG A 145 -0.72 -1.10 -17.75
C ARG A 145 -0.15 -0.01 -18.65
N ALA A 146 0.80 -0.39 -19.51
CA ALA A 146 1.35 0.52 -20.51
C ALA A 146 0.26 1.10 -21.41
N GLY A 147 0.32 2.42 -21.62
CA GLY A 147 -0.66 3.16 -22.43
C GLY A 147 -1.83 3.73 -21.64
N GLY A 148 -2.16 3.19 -20.47
CA GLY A 148 -3.11 3.76 -19.51
C GLY A 148 -2.61 5.06 -18.89
N ARG A 149 -3.35 5.57 -17.92
CA ARG A 149 -2.99 6.77 -17.15
C ARG A 149 -2.99 6.48 -15.66
N LEU A 150 -2.21 7.23 -14.91
CA LEU A 150 -2.11 7.09 -13.45
C LEU A 150 -3.49 7.15 -12.78
N GLY A 151 -4.35 8.05 -13.21
CA GLY A 151 -5.71 8.18 -12.69
C GLY A 151 -6.61 6.95 -12.92
N ASP A 152 -6.24 6.03 -13.82
CA ASP A 152 -6.96 4.76 -13.97
C ASP A 152 -6.72 3.87 -12.76
N ILE A 153 -5.49 3.86 -12.21
CA ILE A 153 -5.12 3.19 -10.96
C ILE A 153 -5.93 3.77 -9.80
N SER A 154 -5.83 5.08 -9.61
CA SER A 154 -6.50 5.81 -8.52
C SER A 154 -8.02 5.58 -8.52
N HIS A 155 -8.64 5.66 -9.70
CA HIS A 155 -10.07 5.45 -9.89
C HIS A 155 -10.50 4.01 -9.59
N ALA A 156 -9.67 3.03 -9.96
CA ALA A 156 -9.95 1.62 -9.67
C ALA A 156 -9.92 1.34 -8.17
N VAL A 157 -8.95 1.89 -7.44
CA VAL A 157 -8.87 1.81 -5.97
C VAL A 157 -10.12 2.40 -5.34
N GLU A 158 -10.44 3.68 -5.62
CA GLU A 158 -11.60 4.38 -5.08
C GLU A 158 -12.92 3.64 -5.37
N THR A 159 -13.11 3.20 -6.62
CA THR A 159 -14.31 2.47 -7.04
C THR A 159 -14.44 1.13 -6.33
N SER A 160 -13.33 0.43 -6.12
CA SER A 160 -13.30 -0.84 -5.41
C SER A 160 -13.74 -0.67 -3.96
N VAL A 161 -13.16 0.30 -3.26
CA VAL A 161 -13.54 0.61 -1.87
C VAL A 161 -15.02 0.98 -1.77
N ALA A 162 -15.51 1.87 -2.65
CA ALA A 162 -16.92 2.31 -2.66
C ALA A 162 -17.92 1.16 -2.92
N ARG A 163 -17.50 0.12 -3.67
CA ARG A 163 -18.32 -1.08 -3.90
C ARG A 163 -18.32 -2.05 -2.72
N SER A 164 -17.24 -2.08 -1.95
CA SER A 164 -17.11 -2.97 -0.78
C SER A 164 -17.91 -2.49 0.41
N GLY A 165 -18.23 -1.20 0.51
CA GLY A 165 -18.99 -0.65 1.62
C GLY A 165 -18.81 0.85 1.82
N ARG A 166 -19.17 1.32 3.02
CA ARG A 166 -18.95 2.70 3.45
C ARG A 166 -17.66 2.76 4.26
N TYR A 167 -16.57 3.02 3.58
CA TYR A 167 -15.23 3.15 4.16
C TYR A 167 -14.66 4.51 3.84
N GLY A 168 -13.85 5.06 4.75
CA GLY A 168 -12.99 6.21 4.49
C GLY A 168 -11.77 5.77 3.66
N VAL A 169 -11.33 6.62 2.74
CA VAL A 169 -10.07 6.47 2.00
C VAL A 169 -9.19 7.66 2.35
N VAL A 170 -7.95 7.41 2.76
CA VAL A 170 -6.99 8.47 3.10
C VAL A 170 -6.65 9.29 1.86
N GLU A 171 -6.68 10.62 2.00
CA GLU A 171 -6.40 11.57 0.91
C GLU A 171 -5.02 12.24 1.06
N GLU A 172 -4.51 12.42 2.30
CA GLU A 172 -3.28 13.15 2.59
C GLU A 172 -2.01 12.32 2.33
N TYR A 173 -2.13 11.01 2.36
CA TYR A 173 -1.04 10.05 2.07
C TYR A 173 -1.36 9.27 0.81
N THR A 174 -0.34 9.08 -0.03
CA THR A 174 -0.53 8.51 -1.36
C THR A 174 0.61 7.57 -1.70
N GLY A 175 0.37 6.64 -2.57
CA GLY A 175 1.41 5.90 -3.25
C GLY A 175 2.35 6.80 -4.04
N HIS A 176 3.42 6.25 -4.55
CA HIS A 176 4.51 7.01 -5.15
C HIS A 176 5.26 6.24 -6.23
N GLY A 177 6.03 6.96 -7.04
CA GLY A 177 7.09 6.35 -7.82
C GLY A 177 8.18 5.80 -6.90
N ILE A 178 8.80 4.70 -7.29
CA ILE A 178 9.87 4.04 -6.52
C ILE A 178 10.97 3.54 -7.44
N GLY A 179 12.20 3.46 -6.95
CA GLY A 179 13.33 3.01 -7.76
C GLY A 179 14.67 3.21 -7.09
N SER A 180 15.48 4.13 -7.60
CA SER A 180 16.77 4.53 -7.01
C SER A 180 16.63 5.33 -5.71
N ALA A 181 15.42 5.81 -5.43
CA ALA A 181 15.00 6.36 -4.14
C ALA A 181 13.64 5.77 -3.76
N MET A 182 13.31 5.83 -2.46
CA MET A 182 12.08 5.26 -1.93
C MET A 182 10.86 6.04 -2.45
N HIS A 183 10.79 7.33 -2.19
CA HIS A 183 9.72 8.19 -2.67
C HIS A 183 10.16 9.02 -3.86
N MET A 184 9.52 8.79 -5.00
CA MET A 184 9.79 9.46 -6.28
C MET A 184 8.50 9.94 -6.95
N ASP A 185 8.62 10.77 -7.97
CA ASP A 185 7.51 11.08 -8.89
C ASP A 185 7.11 9.83 -9.71
N PRO A 186 5.81 9.65 -10.00
CA PRO A 186 4.68 10.51 -9.62
C PRO A 186 4.05 10.08 -8.29
N PRO A 187 3.31 10.99 -7.59
CA PRO A 187 2.38 10.55 -6.54
C PRO A 187 1.26 9.70 -7.14
N VAL A 188 0.81 8.70 -6.39
CA VAL A 188 -0.24 7.74 -6.79
C VAL A 188 -1.40 7.80 -5.80
N PRO A 189 -2.31 8.78 -5.91
CA PRO A 189 -3.46 8.89 -5.02
C PRO A 189 -4.37 7.66 -5.08
N ASN A 190 -5.00 7.33 -3.96
CA ASN A 190 -5.97 6.24 -3.85
C ASN A 190 -7.39 6.63 -4.29
N TYR A 191 -7.56 7.82 -4.85
CA TYR A 191 -8.80 8.39 -5.35
C TYR A 191 -8.53 9.25 -6.57
N GLY A 192 -9.53 9.43 -7.44
CA GLY A 192 -9.39 10.30 -8.59
C GLY A 192 -10.22 9.90 -9.80
N ARG A 193 -10.02 10.62 -10.88
CA ARG A 193 -10.76 10.41 -12.14
C ARG A 193 -9.94 9.57 -13.12
N ALA A 194 -10.57 8.55 -13.69
CA ALA A 194 -9.99 7.78 -14.80
C ALA A 194 -9.57 8.69 -15.97
N GLY A 195 -8.54 8.28 -16.70
CA GLY A 195 -8.01 8.99 -17.86
C GLY A 195 -7.22 10.27 -17.53
N ARG A 196 -6.85 10.51 -16.26
CA ARG A 196 -6.09 11.67 -15.81
C ARG A 196 -4.66 11.32 -15.39
N GLY A 197 -3.83 12.32 -15.23
CA GLY A 197 -2.44 12.18 -14.81
C GLY A 197 -1.49 11.71 -15.90
N PRO A 198 -0.24 11.39 -15.53
CA PRO A 198 0.79 10.94 -16.47
C PRO A 198 0.36 9.65 -17.19
N ARG A 199 0.84 9.51 -18.44
CA ARG A 199 0.68 8.25 -19.17
C ARG A 199 1.63 7.20 -18.62
N LEU A 200 1.11 6.03 -18.34
CA LEU A 200 1.87 4.89 -17.88
C LEU A 200 2.73 4.33 -19.02
N ARG A 201 4.01 4.07 -18.75
CA ARG A 201 4.98 3.61 -19.74
C ARG A 201 5.77 2.42 -19.19
N PRO A 202 6.20 1.49 -20.05
CA PRO A 202 7.14 0.45 -19.64
C PRO A 202 8.39 1.05 -18.96
N GLY A 203 8.86 0.43 -17.90
CA GLY A 203 9.98 0.90 -17.08
C GLY A 203 9.59 1.84 -15.93
N MET A 204 8.34 2.28 -15.83
CA MET A 204 7.85 2.91 -14.60
C MET A 204 7.69 1.86 -13.51
N ALA A 205 8.03 2.23 -12.26
CA ALA A 205 7.74 1.43 -11.08
C ALA A 205 7.04 2.32 -10.04
N LEU A 206 5.98 1.78 -9.45
CA LEU A 206 5.08 2.50 -8.53
C LEU A 206 4.83 1.66 -7.28
N ALA A 207 4.75 2.33 -6.13
CA ALA A 207 4.08 1.82 -4.93
C ALA A 207 2.60 2.19 -5.04
N ILE A 208 1.72 1.19 -4.93
CA ILE A 208 0.26 1.37 -4.87
C ILE A 208 -0.16 0.89 -3.50
N GLU A 209 -0.74 1.79 -2.69
CA GLU A 209 -0.88 1.61 -1.25
C GLU A 209 -2.19 2.19 -0.71
N PRO A 210 -3.34 1.56 -0.98
CA PRO A 210 -4.60 2.00 -0.38
C PRO A 210 -4.56 1.91 1.15
N MET A 211 -5.01 2.98 1.79
CA MET A 211 -5.25 3.10 3.21
C MET A 211 -6.75 3.32 3.41
N VAL A 212 -7.42 2.35 4.03
CA VAL A 212 -8.89 2.29 4.14
C VAL A 212 -9.30 2.24 5.61
N MET A 213 -10.34 2.99 5.97
CA MET A 213 -10.80 3.14 7.35
C MET A 213 -12.27 2.74 7.51
N LEU A 214 -12.62 2.14 8.65
CA LEU A 214 -14.03 1.81 8.98
C LEU A 214 -14.92 3.03 9.15
N GLY A 215 -14.33 4.20 9.43
CA GLY A 215 -15.03 5.46 9.67
C GLY A 215 -14.84 6.50 8.59
N GLY A 216 -14.70 7.76 9.01
CA GLY A 216 -14.44 8.92 8.13
C GLY A 216 -13.05 8.89 7.51
N ALA A 217 -12.79 9.85 6.59
CA ALA A 217 -11.51 9.97 5.89
C ALA A 217 -10.49 10.89 6.60
N GLU A 218 -10.89 11.54 7.69
CA GLU A 218 -10.03 12.49 8.39
C GLU A 218 -8.94 11.79 9.20
N THR A 219 -7.73 12.35 9.16
CA THR A 219 -6.53 11.82 9.80
C THR A 219 -5.94 12.79 10.81
N VAL A 220 -5.17 12.28 11.76
CA VAL A 220 -4.43 13.07 12.76
C VAL A 220 -3.00 12.56 12.84
N LEU A 221 -2.03 13.46 12.74
CA LEU A 221 -0.63 13.16 13.02
C LEU A 221 -0.37 13.29 14.53
N LEU A 222 0.21 12.25 15.15
CA LEU A 222 0.54 12.25 16.56
C LEU A 222 1.77 13.09 16.88
N ASP A 223 1.97 13.38 18.17
CA ASP A 223 3.09 14.21 18.70
C ASP A 223 4.47 13.58 18.45
N ASP A 224 4.56 12.30 18.13
CA ASP A 224 5.81 11.63 17.73
C ASP A 224 6.32 12.09 16.35
N GLY A 225 5.47 12.82 15.61
CA GLY A 225 5.79 13.39 14.30
C GLY A 225 5.76 12.37 13.15
N TRP A 226 5.32 11.12 13.41
CA TRP A 226 5.26 10.04 12.42
C TRP A 226 3.91 9.33 12.35
N THR A 227 3.44 8.84 13.50
CA THR A 227 2.23 8.00 13.55
C THR A 227 1.00 8.79 13.12
N VAL A 228 0.31 8.28 12.10
CA VAL A 228 -0.94 8.84 11.59
C VAL A 228 -2.09 7.95 12.05
N VAL A 229 -3.10 8.54 12.67
CA VAL A 229 -4.28 7.84 13.19
C VAL A 229 -5.56 8.36 12.54
N THR A 230 -6.63 7.56 12.61
CA THR A 230 -7.97 7.99 12.25
C THR A 230 -8.49 9.05 13.25
N ALA A 231 -9.12 10.11 12.77
CA ALA A 231 -9.61 11.18 13.66
C ALA A 231 -10.79 10.74 14.55
N ASP A 232 -11.53 9.71 14.13
CA ASP A 232 -12.70 9.19 14.84
C ASP A 232 -12.42 7.93 15.69
N GLY A 233 -11.15 7.46 15.73
CA GLY A 233 -10.75 6.25 16.46
C GLY A 233 -11.21 4.95 15.80
N SER A 234 -11.71 5.00 14.57
CA SER A 234 -12.07 3.80 13.80
C SER A 234 -10.83 3.04 13.34
N ARG A 235 -10.98 1.74 13.08
CA ARG A 235 -9.86 0.93 12.61
C ARG A 235 -9.51 1.21 11.16
N ALA A 236 -8.22 1.04 10.82
CA ALA A 236 -7.67 1.22 9.50
C ALA A 236 -6.91 -0.02 9.02
N ALA A 237 -6.88 -0.21 7.70
CA ALA A 237 -6.05 -1.20 7.02
C ALA A 237 -5.20 -0.53 5.95
N HIS A 238 -4.00 -1.03 5.78
CA HIS A 238 -3.03 -0.63 4.76
C HIS A 238 -2.48 -1.87 4.07
N PHE A 239 -2.62 -1.92 2.75
CA PHE A 239 -1.99 -2.92 1.91
C PHE A 239 -1.23 -2.22 0.80
N GLU A 240 -0.08 -2.76 0.43
CA GLU A 240 0.78 -2.15 -0.57
C GLU A 240 1.57 -3.17 -1.36
N HIS A 241 1.81 -2.86 -2.63
CA HIS A 241 2.79 -3.53 -3.46
C HIS A 241 3.56 -2.56 -4.35
N THR A 242 4.85 -2.85 -4.55
CA THR A 242 5.63 -2.28 -5.65
C THR A 242 5.32 -3.04 -6.94
N VAL A 243 4.91 -2.31 -7.99
CA VAL A 243 4.61 -2.85 -9.32
C VAL A 243 5.46 -2.18 -10.39
N ALA A 244 6.04 -2.97 -11.30
CA ALA A 244 6.65 -2.47 -12.52
C ALA A 244 5.64 -2.54 -13.67
N ILE A 245 5.60 -1.49 -14.48
CA ILE A 245 4.84 -1.45 -15.73
C ILE A 245 5.72 -2.04 -16.82
N THR A 246 5.28 -3.15 -17.42
CA THR A 246 5.98 -3.82 -18.52
C THR A 246 5.18 -3.78 -19.81
N GLY A 247 5.78 -4.24 -20.91
CA GLY A 247 5.08 -4.40 -22.18
C GLY A 247 3.98 -5.47 -22.13
N ASP A 248 4.14 -6.47 -21.25
CA ASP A 248 3.22 -7.60 -21.10
C ASP A 248 2.14 -7.36 -20.02
N GLY A 249 2.26 -6.26 -19.28
CA GLY A 249 1.32 -5.89 -18.22
C GLY A 249 2.02 -5.54 -16.89
N PRO A 250 1.26 -5.43 -15.79
CA PRO A 250 1.81 -5.18 -14.47
C PRO A 250 2.58 -6.39 -13.97
N TRP A 251 3.78 -6.15 -13.45
CA TRP A 251 4.60 -7.15 -12.76
C TRP A 251 4.79 -6.73 -11.31
N VAL A 252 4.16 -7.44 -10.38
CA VAL A 252 4.22 -7.10 -8.95
C VAL A 252 5.55 -7.57 -8.39
N LEU A 253 6.46 -6.64 -8.13
CA LEU A 253 7.84 -6.93 -7.73
C LEU A 253 7.94 -7.47 -6.29
N THR A 254 6.97 -7.18 -5.46
CA THR A 254 6.88 -7.60 -4.05
C THR A 254 5.93 -8.78 -3.82
N ALA A 255 5.46 -9.47 -4.87
CA ALA A 255 4.75 -10.74 -4.78
C ALA A 255 5.63 -11.87 -5.32
N GLU A 256 5.80 -12.99 -4.58
CA GLU A 256 6.74 -14.08 -4.94
C GLU A 256 6.49 -14.65 -6.34
N ASP A 257 5.24 -14.73 -6.77
CA ASP A 257 4.79 -15.21 -8.09
C ASP A 257 4.62 -14.08 -9.14
N GLY A 258 5.07 -12.86 -8.83
CA GLY A 258 4.92 -11.70 -9.72
C GLY A 258 3.49 -11.16 -9.78
N GLY A 259 2.59 -11.65 -8.93
CA GLY A 259 1.21 -11.20 -8.79
C GLY A 259 0.18 -12.15 -9.40
N GLU A 260 0.56 -13.31 -9.95
CA GLU A 260 -0.37 -14.24 -10.62
C GLU A 260 -1.53 -14.65 -9.72
N SER A 261 -1.25 -15.08 -8.48
CA SER A 261 -2.27 -15.51 -7.52
C SER A 261 -3.20 -14.36 -7.11
N GLY A 262 -2.66 -13.18 -6.90
CA GLY A 262 -3.44 -12.00 -6.55
C GLY A 262 -4.39 -11.57 -7.66
N PHE A 263 -3.91 -11.49 -8.91
CA PHE A 263 -4.78 -11.19 -10.05
C PHE A 263 -5.84 -12.27 -10.31
N ALA A 264 -5.54 -13.55 -10.01
CA ALA A 264 -6.52 -14.62 -10.11
C ALA A 264 -7.60 -14.54 -9.02
N ARG A 265 -7.20 -14.20 -7.78
CA ARG A 265 -8.11 -14.05 -6.63
C ARG A 265 -8.99 -12.80 -6.76
N TYR A 266 -8.43 -11.69 -7.24
CA TYR A 266 -9.07 -10.39 -7.35
C TYR A 266 -9.13 -9.96 -8.83
N PRO A 267 -9.98 -10.60 -9.66
CA PRO A 267 -10.09 -10.21 -11.07
C PRO A 267 -10.53 -8.75 -11.17
N GLY A 268 -9.81 -7.97 -11.96
CA GLY A 268 -10.03 -6.52 -12.08
C GLY A 268 -11.47 -6.16 -12.41
N ILE A 269 -11.87 -4.93 -12.10
CA ILE A 269 -13.21 -4.41 -12.40
C ILE A 269 -13.41 -4.46 -13.91
N ALA A 270 -14.32 -5.32 -14.39
CA ALA A 270 -14.67 -5.39 -15.82
C ALA A 270 -15.19 -4.03 -16.29
N GLU A 271 -14.60 -3.49 -17.38
CA GLU A 271 -15.14 -2.32 -18.07
C GLU A 271 -16.57 -2.62 -18.50
N GLY A 272 -17.55 -1.86 -17.96
CA GLY A 272 -18.96 -1.98 -18.34
C GLY A 272 -19.97 -2.04 -17.20
N SER A 273 -19.57 -2.15 -15.94
CA SER A 273 -20.52 -2.22 -14.81
C SER A 273 -20.73 -0.88 -14.07
N LEU A 274 -20.23 0.23 -14.59
CA LEU A 274 -20.56 1.56 -14.08
C LEU A 274 -21.94 1.95 -14.63
N GLY A 275 -23.01 1.48 -13.97
CA GLY A 275 -24.34 2.04 -14.17
C GLY A 275 -24.26 3.54 -13.84
N ASP A 276 -24.52 4.36 -14.87
CA ASP A 276 -24.65 5.82 -14.76
C ASP A 276 -25.78 6.16 -13.78
N THR A 277 -25.43 6.33 -12.49
CA THR A 277 -26.37 6.75 -11.44
C THR A 277 -26.66 8.25 -11.46
N ARG A 278 -26.25 8.97 -12.51
CA ARG A 278 -26.67 10.35 -12.78
C ARG A 278 -27.91 10.40 -13.66
N LYS A 279 -29.03 9.81 -13.24
CA LYS A 279 -30.34 10.20 -13.74
C LYS A 279 -30.76 11.50 -13.03
N LYS A 280 -30.54 12.59 -13.73
CA LYS A 280 -31.36 13.79 -13.88
C LYS A 280 -32.62 13.83 -13.01
N ASP A 281 -32.61 14.65 -11.98
CA ASP A 281 -33.81 15.33 -11.53
C ASP A 281 -34.15 16.40 -12.57
N SER A 282 -34.95 16.04 -13.56
CA SER A 282 -35.61 16.97 -14.45
C SER A 282 -36.88 17.47 -13.74
N VAL A 283 -36.83 18.66 -13.22
CA VAL A 283 -38.00 19.47 -12.81
C VAL A 283 -38.84 19.72 -14.07
N PRO A 284 -40.15 19.42 -14.07
CA PRO A 284 -41.03 19.76 -15.17
C PRO A 284 -41.31 21.28 -15.16
N PRO A 285 -41.42 21.94 -16.32
CA PRO A 285 -41.80 23.38 -16.38
C PRO A 285 -43.28 23.52 -16.06
N THR A 286 -43.58 24.54 -15.23
CA THR A 286 -44.92 25.12 -15.02
C THR A 286 -45.32 25.97 -16.18
#